data_8ca11fe8c69b172d193b7ecf2b134f3c
#
_entry.id   8ca11fe8c69b172d193b7ecf2b134f3c
#
_cell.length_a   1.000
_cell.length_b   1.000
_cell.length_c   1.000
_cell.angle_alpha   90.00
_cell.angle_beta   90.00
_cell.angle_gamma   90.00
#
_symmetry.space_group_name_H-M   'P 1'
#
loop_
_entity.id
_entity.type
_entity.pdbx_description
1 polymer ?
#
loop_
_entity_poly.entity_id
_entity_poly.type
_entity_poly.pdbx_seq_one_letter_code
_entity_poly.pdbx_strand_id
1 'polypeptide(L)'
;MKITQIFKIYWPDNGGGIAKVMESIAEGCKDWEQEIIVCQDSWKKKSAFDSCNGVFVRRCRQLFEIVSTPVSMQFLWDVWRRTKDADIVLYHFPYPMADLAVLLGMYSGRLVVWWHCGFEKYEKLACLYLPLVRHTLRKADCILVSSRGNIDHSDLLRQFRKKCRVIPFCVSEECLQRGQAHRSREELRQQTDKKKLPIRILFIGRLVWYKGCDVLLRAFARMKTKDCRLVLVGSGPLEQDLKRLAASLGLRYVRFAGMVSEEEKMRQLETCDFFVLPSVSKAEAFAVVQLEAMAFGKPVINTRLNSGVPYVSVDGVTGRTVKPGSVRELAQAMDELAADGKLRREYGANALRIVQEEYTQEKMTQRYRKVFGELLKRSK
;
A
#
# COMPACT_ATOMS: atom_id res chain seq x y z
N MET A 1 8.20 8.02 -25.05
CA MET A 1 7.11 7.12 -24.68
C MET A 1 6.07 7.92 -23.94
N LYS A 2 4.80 7.82 -24.39
CA LYS A 2 3.67 8.51 -23.77
C LYS A 2 2.80 7.55 -22.98
N ILE A 3 2.59 7.84 -21.70
CA ILE A 3 1.78 7.04 -20.78
C ILE A 3 0.62 7.88 -20.26
N THR A 4 -0.59 7.35 -20.40
CA THR A 4 -1.78 7.91 -19.80
C THR A 4 -2.23 7.04 -18.63
N GLN A 5 -2.13 7.54 -17.42
CA GLN A 5 -2.63 6.86 -16.22
C GLN A 5 -4.11 7.21 -16.00
N ILE A 6 -4.97 6.23 -15.80
CA ILE A 6 -6.39 6.43 -15.55
C ILE A 6 -6.84 5.83 -14.22
N PHE A 7 -7.53 6.64 -13.42
CA PHE A 7 -8.09 6.23 -12.12
C PHE A 7 -9.27 7.12 -11.73
N LYS A 8 -9.89 6.81 -10.60
CA LYS A 8 -11.08 7.54 -10.12
C LYS A 8 -10.75 8.89 -9.51
N ILE A 9 -9.70 9.01 -8.69
CA ILE A 9 -9.31 10.22 -7.95
C ILE A 9 -7.78 10.22 -7.77
N TYR A 10 -7.16 11.40 -7.75
CA TYR A 10 -5.73 11.59 -7.56
C TYR A 10 -5.45 12.71 -6.54
N TRP A 11 -4.19 12.85 -6.12
CA TRP A 11 -3.71 13.91 -5.24
C TRP A 11 -4.06 15.33 -5.80
N PRO A 12 -4.38 16.35 -4.97
CA PRO A 12 -4.43 16.34 -3.50
C PRO A 12 -5.75 15.83 -2.92
N ASP A 13 -6.77 15.50 -3.72
CA ASP A 13 -8.11 15.13 -3.28
C ASP A 13 -8.12 13.79 -2.52
N ASN A 14 -7.16 12.92 -2.79
CA ASN A 14 -7.01 11.64 -2.10
C ASN A 14 -5.53 11.25 -1.98
N GLY A 15 -5.00 11.26 -0.77
CA GLY A 15 -3.65 10.80 -0.42
C GLY A 15 -3.54 9.28 -0.16
N GLY A 16 -4.48 8.45 -0.66
CA GLY A 16 -4.47 7.00 -0.46
C GLY A 16 -3.33 6.27 -1.18
N GLY A 17 -3.13 4.99 -0.84
CA GLY A 17 -2.01 4.20 -1.36
C GLY A 17 -1.91 4.14 -2.88
N ILE A 18 -3.04 4.13 -3.62
CA ILE A 18 -3.03 4.09 -5.10
C ILE A 18 -2.51 5.43 -5.66
N ALA A 19 -2.92 6.57 -5.08
CA ALA A 19 -2.41 7.88 -5.51
C ALA A 19 -0.89 7.98 -5.32
N LYS A 20 -0.35 7.46 -4.21
CA LYS A 20 1.10 7.38 -3.98
C LYS A 20 1.81 6.50 -5.01
N VAL A 21 1.20 5.41 -5.45
CA VAL A 21 1.76 4.56 -6.52
C VAL A 21 1.78 5.31 -7.85
N MET A 22 0.71 6.00 -8.20
CA MET A 22 0.65 6.82 -9.41
C MET A 22 1.73 7.91 -9.40
N GLU A 23 1.90 8.59 -8.27
CA GLU A 23 2.96 9.57 -8.04
C GLU A 23 4.35 8.97 -8.19
N SER A 24 4.61 7.82 -7.55
CA SER A 24 5.89 7.12 -7.68
C SER A 24 6.23 6.72 -9.11
N ILE A 25 5.23 6.34 -9.93
CA ILE A 25 5.44 6.07 -11.35
C ILE A 25 5.79 7.38 -12.07
N ALA A 26 5.06 8.45 -11.78
CA ALA A 26 5.26 9.75 -12.38
C ALA A 26 6.66 10.29 -12.10
N GLU A 27 7.11 10.22 -10.87
CA GLU A 27 8.44 10.67 -10.43
C GLU A 27 9.58 9.80 -10.98
N GLY A 28 9.40 8.49 -10.99
CA GLY A 28 10.43 7.55 -11.47
C GLY A 28 10.63 7.58 -12.98
N CYS A 29 9.64 8.04 -13.74
CA CYS A 29 9.64 8.04 -15.20
C CYS A 29 9.50 9.46 -15.79
N LYS A 30 10.14 10.47 -15.19
CA LYS A 30 10.07 11.89 -15.60
C LYS A 30 10.50 12.17 -17.05
N ASP A 31 11.30 11.28 -17.62
CA ASP A 31 11.72 11.34 -19.03
C ASP A 31 10.64 10.86 -20.02
N TRP A 32 9.51 10.36 -19.53
CA TRP A 32 8.37 9.95 -20.33
C TRP A 32 7.32 11.07 -20.37
N GLU A 33 6.64 11.20 -21.47
CA GLU A 33 5.45 12.05 -21.53
C GLU A 33 4.33 11.40 -20.74
N GLN A 34 3.83 12.08 -19.70
CA GLN A 34 2.86 11.51 -18.79
C GLN A 34 1.64 12.40 -18.64
N GLU A 35 0.50 11.76 -18.65
CA GLU A 35 -0.79 12.37 -18.37
C GLU A 35 -1.59 11.51 -17.39
N ILE A 36 -2.31 12.14 -16.49
CA ILE A 36 -3.20 11.48 -15.53
C ILE A 36 -4.63 11.95 -15.79
N ILE A 37 -5.57 11.04 -16.01
CA ILE A 37 -7.00 11.33 -16.18
C ILE A 37 -7.76 10.75 -14.99
N VAL A 38 -8.43 11.62 -14.21
CA VAL A 38 -9.20 11.28 -13.02
C VAL A 38 -10.51 12.06 -12.97
N CYS A 39 -11.35 11.76 -12.00
CA CYS A 39 -12.53 12.58 -11.69
C CYS A 39 -12.23 13.58 -10.57
N GLN A 40 -13.05 14.63 -10.50
CA GLN A 40 -13.12 15.52 -9.35
C GLN A 40 -13.60 14.74 -8.10
N ASP A 41 -13.26 15.21 -6.93
CA ASP A 41 -13.68 14.66 -5.63
C ASP A 41 -15.12 15.00 -5.26
N SER A 42 -15.76 15.92 -6.02
CA SER A 42 -17.12 16.39 -5.79
C SER A 42 -17.84 16.72 -7.10
N TRP A 43 -19.13 16.37 -7.17
CA TRP A 43 -20.01 16.71 -8.30
C TRP A 43 -20.22 18.22 -8.47
N LYS A 44 -19.94 19.03 -7.43
CA LYS A 44 -20.01 20.50 -7.47
C LYS A 44 -18.86 21.13 -8.22
N LYS A 45 -17.73 20.44 -8.34
CA LYS A 45 -16.54 20.96 -9.03
C LYS A 45 -16.67 20.78 -10.55
N LYS A 46 -16.27 21.82 -11.29
CA LYS A 46 -16.16 21.75 -12.75
C LYS A 46 -14.92 20.97 -13.15
N SER A 47 -14.89 20.50 -14.41
CA SER A 47 -13.70 19.91 -14.98
C SER A 47 -12.54 20.89 -14.96
N ALA A 48 -11.34 20.41 -14.68
CA ALA A 48 -10.13 21.23 -14.60
C ALA A 48 -8.94 20.55 -15.26
N PHE A 49 -7.97 21.36 -15.61
CA PHE A 49 -6.60 20.94 -15.88
C PHE A 49 -5.73 21.42 -14.74
N ASP A 50 -4.83 20.56 -14.31
CA ASP A 50 -3.96 20.80 -13.19
C ASP A 50 -2.56 20.25 -13.51
N SER A 51 -1.56 20.68 -12.75
CA SER A 51 -0.22 20.12 -12.81
C SER A 51 0.19 19.73 -11.39
N CYS A 52 0.52 18.48 -11.20
CA CYS A 52 0.94 17.97 -9.92
C CYS A 52 2.32 17.31 -10.08
N ASN A 53 3.33 17.84 -9.36
CA ASN A 53 4.71 17.36 -9.44
C ASN A 53 5.27 17.29 -10.89
N GLY A 54 4.88 18.25 -11.72
CA GLY A 54 5.31 18.31 -13.14
C GLY A 54 4.56 17.39 -14.10
N VAL A 55 3.56 16.65 -13.60
CA VAL A 55 2.70 15.80 -14.43
C VAL A 55 1.37 16.48 -14.72
N PHE A 56 0.93 16.42 -15.95
CA PHE A 56 -0.35 16.97 -16.35
C PHE A 56 -1.52 16.12 -15.87
N VAL A 57 -2.47 16.75 -15.16
CA VAL A 57 -3.63 16.06 -14.57
C VAL A 57 -4.93 16.62 -15.16
N ARG A 58 -5.68 15.77 -15.81
CA ARG A 58 -7.05 16.06 -16.26
C ARG A 58 -8.04 15.59 -15.19
N ARG A 59 -8.79 16.53 -14.59
CA ARG A 59 -9.86 16.26 -13.63
C ARG A 59 -11.21 16.40 -14.29
N CYS A 60 -11.91 15.30 -14.49
CA CYS A 60 -13.21 15.25 -15.16
C CYS A 60 -14.33 15.55 -14.15
N ARG A 61 -15.32 16.36 -14.55
CA ARG A 61 -16.52 16.57 -13.75
C ARG A 61 -17.23 15.23 -13.51
N GLN A 62 -17.57 14.94 -12.27
CA GLN A 62 -18.46 13.82 -11.95
C GLN A 62 -19.94 14.28 -11.94
N LEU A 63 -20.84 13.38 -12.30
CA LEU A 63 -22.29 13.62 -12.26
C LEU A 63 -22.83 13.30 -10.85
N PHE A 64 -22.43 12.16 -10.31
CA PHE A 64 -22.77 11.66 -8.98
C PHE A 64 -21.76 10.60 -8.55
N GLU A 65 -21.90 10.14 -7.32
CA GLU A 65 -21.04 9.11 -6.74
C GLU A 65 -21.85 7.93 -6.23
N ILE A 66 -21.47 6.71 -6.57
CA ILE A 66 -22.05 5.47 -6.07
C ILE A 66 -20.97 4.67 -5.33
N VAL A 67 -21.17 4.40 -4.05
CA VAL A 67 -20.25 3.57 -3.24
C VAL A 67 -18.77 3.98 -3.40
N SER A 68 -18.47 5.27 -3.21
CA SER A 68 -17.14 5.86 -3.39
C SER A 68 -16.57 5.69 -4.80
N THR A 69 -17.45 5.63 -5.81
CA THR A 69 -17.11 5.53 -7.22
C THR A 69 -17.73 6.69 -7.98
N PRO A 70 -16.95 7.68 -8.43
CA PRO A 70 -17.45 8.78 -9.24
C PRO A 70 -17.92 8.28 -10.61
N VAL A 71 -19.09 8.73 -11.05
CA VAL A 71 -19.64 8.48 -12.37
C VAL A 71 -19.48 9.72 -13.23
N SER A 72 -18.80 9.59 -14.38
CA SER A 72 -18.47 10.73 -15.25
C SER A 72 -18.48 10.32 -16.72
N MET A 73 -19.39 10.91 -17.49
CA MET A 73 -19.38 10.78 -18.97
C MET A 73 -18.19 11.51 -19.58
N GLN A 74 -17.77 12.61 -18.96
CA GLN A 74 -16.60 13.34 -19.40
C GLN A 74 -15.31 12.53 -19.25
N PHE A 75 -15.20 11.70 -18.22
CA PHE A 75 -14.08 10.78 -18.06
C PHE A 75 -13.97 9.83 -19.27
N LEU A 76 -15.06 9.22 -19.72
CA LEU A 76 -15.09 8.37 -20.90
C LEU A 76 -14.62 9.12 -22.15
N TRP A 77 -15.16 10.33 -22.37
CA TRP A 77 -14.79 11.19 -23.49
C TRP A 77 -13.30 11.59 -23.46
N ASP A 78 -12.81 12.02 -22.30
CA ASP A 78 -11.42 12.43 -22.12
C ASP A 78 -10.47 11.22 -22.28
N VAL A 79 -10.81 10.03 -21.78
CA VAL A 79 -10.04 8.80 -22.03
C VAL A 79 -9.96 8.53 -23.55
N TRP A 80 -11.10 8.51 -24.24
CA TRP A 80 -11.12 8.27 -25.70
C TRP A 80 -10.31 9.30 -26.47
N ARG A 81 -10.46 10.58 -26.15
CA ARG A 81 -9.82 11.66 -26.90
C ARG A 81 -8.32 11.75 -26.64
N ARG A 82 -7.90 11.58 -25.38
CA ARG A 82 -6.55 11.88 -24.91
C ARG A 82 -5.60 10.70 -24.97
N THR A 83 -6.11 9.49 -25.13
CA THR A 83 -5.26 8.30 -25.31
C THR A 83 -4.92 7.99 -26.76
N LYS A 84 -5.37 8.82 -27.75
CA LYS A 84 -5.18 8.54 -29.19
C LYS A 84 -3.73 8.36 -29.59
N ASP A 85 -2.83 9.07 -28.93
CA ASP A 85 -1.38 9.06 -29.15
C ASP A 85 -0.62 8.43 -27.98
N ALA A 86 -1.31 7.78 -27.05
CA ALA A 86 -0.68 7.07 -25.95
C ALA A 86 -0.05 5.75 -26.42
N ASP A 87 1.20 5.52 -26.05
CA ASP A 87 1.84 4.22 -26.20
C ASP A 87 1.26 3.20 -25.21
N ILE A 88 0.99 3.65 -23.98
CA ILE A 88 0.47 2.84 -22.88
C ILE A 88 -0.67 3.58 -22.18
N VAL A 89 -1.78 2.88 -21.99
CA VAL A 89 -2.85 3.28 -21.07
C VAL A 89 -2.72 2.43 -19.81
N LEU A 90 -2.32 3.05 -18.70
CA LEU A 90 -2.14 2.42 -17.41
C LEU A 90 -3.39 2.62 -16.55
N TYR A 91 -4.23 1.61 -16.50
CA TYR A 91 -5.46 1.60 -15.73
C TYR A 91 -5.22 1.08 -14.30
N HIS A 92 -5.46 1.93 -13.29
CA HIS A 92 -5.39 1.55 -11.87
C HIS A 92 -6.72 0.95 -11.40
N PHE A 93 -6.77 -0.37 -11.32
CA PHE A 93 -7.96 -1.13 -10.90
C PHE A 93 -8.13 -1.13 -9.36
N PRO A 94 -9.36 -1.01 -8.80
CA PRO A 94 -10.65 -1.03 -9.50
C PRO A 94 -11.25 0.37 -9.76
N TYR A 95 -11.82 0.55 -10.93
CA TYR A 95 -12.66 1.71 -11.26
C TYR A 95 -13.65 1.36 -12.39
N PRO A 96 -14.97 1.13 -12.09
CA PRO A 96 -15.95 0.68 -13.08
C PRO A 96 -16.10 1.55 -14.32
N MET A 97 -15.90 2.88 -14.24
CA MET A 97 -15.93 3.74 -15.41
C MET A 97 -14.75 3.49 -16.37
N ALA A 98 -13.58 3.13 -15.84
CA ALA A 98 -12.45 2.72 -16.68
C ALA A 98 -12.70 1.36 -17.34
N ASP A 99 -13.29 0.41 -16.62
CA ASP A 99 -13.71 -0.87 -17.20
C ASP A 99 -14.76 -0.67 -18.30
N LEU A 100 -15.69 0.29 -18.14
CA LEU A 100 -16.65 0.67 -19.18
C LEU A 100 -15.95 1.29 -20.38
N ALA A 101 -14.95 2.14 -20.19
CA ALA A 101 -14.15 2.69 -21.28
C ALA A 101 -13.46 1.57 -22.08
N VAL A 102 -12.94 0.55 -21.41
CA VAL A 102 -12.35 -0.63 -22.06
C VAL A 102 -13.39 -1.44 -22.82
N LEU A 103 -14.57 -1.67 -22.25
CA LEU A 103 -15.68 -2.39 -22.91
C LEU A 103 -16.11 -1.69 -24.21
N LEU A 104 -16.21 -0.38 -24.18
CA LEU A 104 -16.62 0.44 -25.32
C LEU A 104 -15.48 0.69 -26.33
N GLY A 105 -14.27 0.20 -26.07
CA GLY A 105 -13.10 0.45 -26.92
C GLY A 105 -12.66 1.91 -26.95
N MET A 106 -12.96 2.68 -25.90
CA MET A 106 -12.67 4.11 -25.80
C MET A 106 -11.25 4.37 -25.30
N TYR A 107 -10.26 3.73 -25.88
CA TYR A 107 -8.85 3.96 -25.60
C TYR A 107 -7.99 3.53 -26.79
N SER A 108 -6.76 4.04 -26.84
CA SER A 108 -5.72 3.65 -27.80
C SER A 108 -4.43 3.30 -27.06
N GLY A 109 -3.51 2.63 -27.75
CA GLY A 109 -2.27 2.14 -27.15
C GLY A 109 -2.42 0.79 -26.41
N ARG A 110 -1.35 0.37 -25.73
CA ARG A 110 -1.33 -0.87 -24.98
C ARG A 110 -2.03 -0.72 -23.63
N LEU A 111 -3.00 -1.57 -23.36
CA LEU A 111 -3.72 -1.56 -22.09
C LEU A 111 -2.93 -2.34 -21.03
N VAL A 112 -2.48 -1.64 -20.01
CA VAL A 112 -1.87 -2.22 -18.81
C VAL A 112 -2.80 -2.01 -17.62
N VAL A 113 -3.20 -3.08 -16.96
CA VAL A 113 -4.05 -3.02 -15.76
C VAL A 113 -3.18 -3.16 -14.52
N TRP A 114 -3.13 -2.15 -13.68
CA TRP A 114 -2.51 -2.22 -12.37
C TRP A 114 -3.53 -2.71 -11.34
N TRP A 115 -3.42 -3.97 -10.92
CA TRP A 115 -4.32 -4.60 -9.97
C TRP A 115 -3.90 -4.29 -8.53
N HIS A 116 -4.52 -3.29 -7.90
CA HIS A 116 -4.20 -2.89 -6.53
C HIS A 116 -4.86 -3.76 -5.47
N CYS A 117 -6.12 -4.11 -5.66
CA CYS A 117 -6.89 -4.95 -4.74
C CYS A 117 -8.05 -5.64 -5.45
N GLY A 118 -8.57 -6.70 -4.85
CA GLY A 118 -9.84 -7.29 -5.27
C GLY A 118 -11.04 -6.43 -4.84
N PHE A 119 -12.23 -6.81 -5.28
CA PHE A 119 -13.50 -6.13 -4.95
C PHE A 119 -14.33 -6.90 -3.93
N GLU A 120 -13.68 -7.63 -3.05
CA GLU A 120 -14.30 -8.49 -2.03
C GLU A 120 -15.22 -7.74 -1.06
N LYS A 121 -15.04 -6.45 -0.93
CA LYS A 121 -15.88 -5.59 -0.11
C LYS A 121 -17.34 -5.52 -0.59
N TYR A 122 -17.62 -5.96 -1.82
CA TYR A 122 -18.90 -5.81 -2.51
C TYR A 122 -19.43 -7.16 -3.03
N GLU A 123 -19.34 -8.23 -2.24
CA GLU A 123 -19.69 -9.60 -2.66
C GLU A 123 -21.03 -9.72 -3.39
N LYS A 124 -22.07 -9.00 -2.95
CA LYS A 124 -23.39 -9.02 -3.60
C LYS A 124 -23.41 -8.31 -4.97
N LEU A 125 -22.62 -7.26 -5.15
CA LEU A 125 -22.49 -6.53 -6.42
C LEU A 125 -21.35 -7.10 -7.29
N ALA A 126 -20.48 -7.89 -6.70
CA ALA A 126 -19.35 -8.52 -7.39
C ALA A 126 -19.80 -9.41 -8.55
N CYS A 127 -20.89 -10.15 -8.42
CA CYS A 127 -21.42 -11.02 -9.48
C CYS A 127 -21.79 -10.25 -10.75
N LEU A 128 -22.38 -9.05 -10.61
CA LEU A 128 -22.73 -8.18 -11.74
C LEU A 128 -21.51 -7.50 -12.37
N TYR A 129 -20.52 -7.16 -11.56
CA TYR A 129 -19.32 -6.46 -12.01
C TYR A 129 -18.25 -7.41 -12.59
N LEU A 130 -18.21 -8.66 -12.14
CA LEU A 130 -17.21 -9.64 -12.54
C LEU A 130 -17.11 -9.90 -14.06
N PRO A 131 -18.20 -9.97 -14.85
CA PRO A 131 -18.09 -10.09 -16.31
C PRO A 131 -17.34 -8.93 -16.96
N LEU A 132 -17.59 -7.70 -16.50
CA LEU A 132 -16.92 -6.50 -17.00
C LEU A 132 -15.42 -6.53 -16.66
N VAL A 133 -15.06 -6.88 -15.43
CA VAL A 133 -13.66 -7.05 -15.00
C VAL A 133 -12.96 -8.14 -15.82
N ARG A 134 -13.62 -9.28 -16.04
CA ARG A 134 -13.06 -10.35 -16.90
C ARG A 134 -12.81 -9.86 -18.32
N HIS A 135 -13.70 -9.06 -18.86
CA HIS A 135 -13.52 -8.46 -20.19
C HIS A 135 -12.27 -7.58 -20.19
N THR A 136 -12.14 -6.67 -19.23
CA THR A 136 -10.96 -5.80 -19.07
C THR A 136 -9.66 -6.61 -19.00
N LEU A 137 -9.61 -7.66 -18.16
CA LEU A 137 -8.42 -8.50 -18.03
C LEU A 137 -8.10 -9.30 -19.30
N ARG A 138 -9.12 -9.70 -20.08
CA ARG A 138 -8.90 -10.32 -21.38
C ARG A 138 -8.31 -9.34 -22.39
N LYS A 139 -8.77 -8.10 -22.39
CA LYS A 139 -8.27 -7.03 -23.28
C LYS A 139 -6.89 -6.52 -22.88
N ALA A 140 -6.54 -6.56 -21.57
CA ALA A 140 -5.24 -6.12 -21.11
C ALA A 140 -4.07 -6.85 -21.80
N ASP A 141 -3.06 -6.10 -22.25
CA ASP A 141 -1.79 -6.62 -22.75
C ASP A 141 -0.90 -7.12 -21.60
N CYS A 142 -1.01 -6.47 -20.43
CA CYS A 142 -0.29 -6.83 -19.21
C CYS A 142 -1.13 -6.51 -17.98
N ILE A 143 -0.94 -7.29 -16.92
CA ILE A 143 -1.56 -7.07 -15.61
C ILE A 143 -0.43 -6.92 -14.60
N LEU A 144 -0.31 -5.74 -13.98
CA LEU A 144 0.68 -5.50 -12.93
C LEU A 144 0.07 -5.86 -11.57
N VAL A 145 0.87 -6.47 -10.72
CA VAL A 145 0.50 -6.82 -9.34
C VAL A 145 1.66 -6.50 -8.41
N SER A 146 1.38 -6.14 -7.15
CA SER A 146 2.41 -5.78 -6.18
C SER A 146 3.19 -6.98 -5.62
N SER A 147 2.62 -8.19 -5.71
CA SER A 147 3.28 -9.40 -5.20
C SER A 147 2.80 -10.65 -5.91
N ARG A 148 3.58 -11.72 -5.80
CA ARG A 148 3.18 -13.05 -6.27
C ARG A 148 1.94 -13.56 -5.54
N GLY A 149 1.78 -13.23 -4.26
CA GLY A 149 0.62 -13.61 -3.47
C GLY A 149 -0.71 -13.10 -4.04
N ASN A 150 -0.72 -11.94 -4.70
CA ASN A 150 -1.92 -11.43 -5.38
C ASN A 150 -2.38 -12.36 -6.51
N ILE A 151 -1.45 -13.03 -7.20
CA ILE A 151 -1.77 -13.98 -8.28
C ILE A 151 -2.19 -15.32 -7.67
N ASP A 152 -1.39 -15.83 -6.75
CA ASP A 152 -1.53 -17.21 -6.24
C ASP A 152 -2.82 -17.39 -5.40
N HIS A 153 -3.30 -16.31 -4.78
CA HIS A 153 -4.51 -16.32 -3.95
C HIS A 153 -5.76 -15.68 -4.60
N SER A 154 -5.70 -15.36 -5.89
CA SER A 154 -6.85 -14.85 -6.65
C SER A 154 -7.26 -15.81 -7.75
N ASP A 155 -8.45 -16.42 -7.62
CA ASP A 155 -9.02 -17.31 -8.66
C ASP A 155 -9.14 -16.60 -10.01
N LEU A 156 -9.42 -15.31 -9.98
CA LEU A 156 -9.53 -14.50 -11.18
C LEU A 156 -8.16 -14.26 -11.83
N LEU A 157 -7.16 -13.80 -11.08
CA LEU A 157 -5.83 -13.51 -11.64
C LEU A 157 -5.08 -14.77 -12.07
N ARG A 158 -5.31 -15.90 -11.42
CA ARG A 158 -4.74 -17.20 -11.85
C ARG A 158 -5.10 -17.54 -13.29
N GLN A 159 -6.31 -17.20 -13.76
CA GLN A 159 -6.74 -17.42 -15.15
C GLN A 159 -5.93 -16.57 -16.14
N PHE A 160 -5.34 -15.46 -15.70
CA PHE A 160 -4.54 -14.53 -16.50
C PHE A 160 -3.07 -14.53 -16.13
N ARG A 161 -2.58 -15.56 -15.44
CA ARG A 161 -1.20 -15.64 -14.90
C ARG A 161 -0.11 -15.30 -15.93
N LYS A 162 -0.29 -15.70 -17.19
CA LYS A 162 0.66 -15.43 -18.27
C LYS A 162 0.82 -13.94 -18.57
N LYS A 163 -0.22 -13.14 -18.33
CA LYS A 163 -0.21 -11.67 -18.49
C LYS A 163 0.27 -10.94 -17.25
N CYS A 164 0.31 -11.59 -16.09
CA CYS A 164 0.70 -10.96 -14.84
C CYS A 164 2.21 -10.73 -14.78
N ARG A 165 2.59 -9.53 -14.28
CA ARG A 165 3.97 -9.15 -13.97
C ARG A 165 3.99 -8.54 -12.57
N VAL A 166 4.95 -8.97 -11.77
CA VAL A 166 5.10 -8.47 -10.39
C VAL A 166 5.99 -7.23 -10.39
N ILE A 167 5.43 -6.13 -9.94
CA ILE A 167 6.17 -4.90 -9.65
C ILE A 167 5.80 -4.50 -8.21
N PRO A 168 6.65 -4.78 -7.21
CA PRO A 168 6.40 -4.37 -5.84
C PRO A 168 6.34 -2.85 -5.71
N PHE A 169 5.60 -2.37 -4.72
CA PHE A 169 5.68 -0.96 -4.34
C PHE A 169 7.04 -0.64 -3.73
N CYS A 170 7.39 0.62 -3.70
CA CYS A 170 8.62 1.12 -3.10
C CYS A 170 8.34 2.01 -1.88
N VAL A 171 9.37 2.28 -1.10
CA VAL A 171 9.39 3.39 -0.15
C VAL A 171 9.78 4.68 -0.87
N SER A 172 9.40 5.83 -0.32
CA SER A 172 9.92 7.11 -0.81
C SER A 172 11.41 7.24 -0.50
N GLU A 173 12.12 7.97 -1.35
CA GLU A 173 13.55 8.23 -1.17
C GLU A 173 13.84 8.92 0.16
N GLU A 174 12.98 9.89 0.55
CA GLU A 174 13.06 10.56 1.84
C GLU A 174 12.98 9.59 3.02
N CYS A 175 12.01 8.65 2.97
CA CYS A 175 11.85 7.63 4.01
C CYS A 175 13.10 6.73 4.12
N LEU A 176 13.68 6.33 2.99
CA LEU A 176 14.87 5.49 2.95
C LEU A 176 16.10 6.21 3.49
N GLN A 177 16.37 7.41 3.04
CA GLN A 177 17.51 8.23 3.49
C GLN A 177 17.44 8.52 4.99
N ARG A 178 16.26 8.88 5.47
CA ARG A 178 16.03 9.15 6.89
C ARG A 178 16.22 7.89 7.74
N GLY A 179 15.72 6.75 7.28
CA GLY A 179 15.91 5.46 7.95
C GLY A 179 17.38 5.05 8.05
N GLN A 180 18.15 5.23 6.98
CA GLN A 180 19.60 4.97 6.95
C GLN A 180 20.34 5.89 7.94
N ALA A 181 20.07 7.18 7.91
CA ALA A 181 20.68 8.15 8.83
C ALA A 181 20.34 7.83 10.30
N HIS A 182 19.11 7.43 10.57
CA HIS A 182 18.69 7.00 11.91
C HIS A 182 19.47 5.77 12.38
N ARG A 183 19.59 4.75 11.54
CA ARG A 183 20.31 3.51 11.86
C ARG A 183 21.76 3.78 12.22
N SER A 184 22.46 4.57 11.44
CA SER A 184 23.86 4.95 11.71
C SER A 184 24.03 5.65 13.07
N ARG A 185 23.09 6.54 13.43
CA ARG A 185 23.08 7.21 14.74
C ARG A 185 22.80 6.25 15.91
N GLU A 186 21.89 5.29 15.69
CA GLU A 186 21.52 4.31 16.70
C GLU A 186 22.68 3.34 17.00
N GLU A 187 23.42 2.92 16.00
CA GLU A 187 24.63 2.09 16.15
C GLU A 187 25.71 2.80 16.96
N LEU A 188 25.92 4.10 16.75
CA LEU A 188 26.83 4.92 17.55
C LEU A 188 26.38 5.08 19.02
N ARG A 189 25.07 5.28 19.25
CA ARG A 189 24.50 5.43 20.60
C ARG A 189 24.55 4.15 21.42
N GLN A 190 24.36 2.98 20.80
CA GLN A 190 24.41 1.69 21.52
C GLN A 190 25.78 1.39 22.14
N GLN A 191 26.85 2.05 21.68
CA GLN A 191 28.17 1.93 22.29
C GLN A 191 28.31 2.76 23.58
N THR A 192 27.44 3.73 23.81
CA THR A 192 27.58 4.71 24.90
C THR A 192 26.47 4.64 25.97
N ASP A 193 25.25 4.17 25.63
CA ASP A 193 24.08 4.33 26.51
C ASP A 193 23.60 2.97 27.06
N LYS A 194 23.72 2.79 28.41
CA LYS A 194 23.29 1.56 29.14
C LYS A 194 21.87 1.65 29.70
N LYS A 195 21.12 2.73 29.44
CA LYS A 195 19.80 2.92 30.07
C LYS A 195 18.73 2.08 29.34
N LYS A 196 18.15 1.13 30.03
CA LYS A 196 17.06 0.30 29.51
C LYS A 196 15.76 1.14 29.45
N LEU A 197 15.34 1.50 28.24
CA LEU A 197 14.07 2.19 27.98
C LEU A 197 12.94 1.16 27.77
N PRO A 198 11.67 1.53 28.04
CA PRO A 198 10.52 0.71 27.69
C PRO A 198 10.47 0.39 26.20
N ILE A 199 10.13 -0.86 25.84
CA ILE A 199 9.98 -1.31 24.47
C ILE A 199 8.78 -0.61 23.82
N ARG A 200 9.00 0.03 22.69
CA ARG A 200 7.98 0.76 21.92
C ARG A 200 7.49 -0.03 20.73
N ILE A 201 6.24 -0.43 20.77
CA ILE A 201 5.54 -1.18 19.73
C ILE A 201 4.71 -0.19 18.94
N LEU A 202 4.78 -0.26 17.61
CA LEU A 202 4.12 0.70 16.73
C LEU A 202 3.15 0.01 15.77
N PHE A 203 1.97 0.57 15.65
CA PHE A 203 1.02 0.33 14.56
C PHE A 203 0.75 1.65 13.84
N ILE A 204 0.71 1.63 12.50
CA ILE A 204 0.30 2.77 11.67
C ILE A 204 -0.73 2.29 10.66
N GLY A 205 -1.89 2.93 10.64
CA GLY A 205 -2.91 2.63 9.65
C GLY A 205 -4.30 3.12 10.03
N ARG A 206 -5.21 3.03 9.08
CA ARG A 206 -6.61 3.37 9.30
C ARG A 206 -7.25 2.41 10.31
N LEU A 207 -7.98 2.93 11.29
CA LEU A 207 -8.64 2.13 12.33
C LEU A 207 -9.96 1.54 11.80
N VAL A 208 -9.82 0.46 10.99
CA VAL A 208 -10.93 -0.28 10.37
C VAL A 208 -10.80 -1.77 10.67
N TRP A 209 -11.90 -2.51 10.53
CA TRP A 209 -12.03 -3.91 10.96
C TRP A 209 -10.91 -4.84 10.45
N TYR A 210 -10.57 -4.73 9.17
CA TYR A 210 -9.59 -5.65 8.56
C TYR A 210 -8.14 -5.42 9.03
N LYS A 211 -7.85 -4.29 9.66
CA LYS A 211 -6.54 -3.98 10.24
C LYS A 211 -6.27 -4.71 11.56
N GLY A 212 -7.29 -5.28 12.21
CA GLY A 212 -7.14 -6.14 13.39
C GLY A 212 -6.59 -5.44 14.63
N CYS A 213 -6.86 -4.14 14.80
CA CYS A 213 -6.39 -3.39 15.97
C CYS A 213 -6.96 -3.92 17.28
N ASP A 214 -8.15 -4.52 17.28
CA ASP A 214 -8.76 -5.22 18.42
C ASP A 214 -7.95 -6.46 18.80
N VAL A 215 -7.48 -7.23 17.81
CA VAL A 215 -6.58 -8.39 18.02
C VAL A 215 -5.26 -7.91 18.63
N LEU A 216 -4.71 -6.78 18.15
CA LEU A 216 -3.49 -6.19 18.70
C LEU A 216 -3.63 -5.78 20.17
N LEU A 217 -4.72 -5.11 20.54
CA LEU A 217 -4.98 -4.71 21.91
C LEU A 217 -5.12 -5.92 22.84
N ARG A 218 -5.85 -6.96 22.42
CA ARG A 218 -5.99 -8.22 23.16
C ARG A 218 -4.65 -8.97 23.26
N ALA A 219 -3.83 -8.95 22.22
CA ALA A 219 -2.50 -9.54 22.25
C ALA A 219 -1.57 -8.78 23.19
N PHE A 220 -1.59 -7.44 23.16
CA PHE A 220 -0.83 -6.59 24.06
C PHE A 220 -1.20 -6.83 25.53
N ALA A 221 -2.50 -7.01 25.84
CA ALA A 221 -2.96 -7.38 27.19
C ALA A 221 -2.38 -8.73 27.68
N ARG A 222 -2.13 -9.68 26.76
CA ARG A 222 -1.62 -11.03 27.06
C ARG A 222 -0.11 -11.12 27.12
N MET A 223 0.62 -10.08 26.74
CA MET A 223 2.08 -10.09 26.82
C MET A 223 2.57 -10.35 28.24
N LYS A 224 3.63 -11.15 28.33
CA LYS A 224 4.36 -11.42 29.59
C LYS A 224 5.33 -10.30 29.91
N THR A 225 5.96 -9.73 28.88
CA THR A 225 6.88 -8.59 29.00
C THR A 225 6.11 -7.33 29.34
N LYS A 226 6.35 -6.77 30.56
CA LYS A 226 5.52 -5.69 31.11
C LYS A 226 6.03 -4.28 30.78
N ASP A 227 7.33 -4.11 30.54
CA ASP A 227 7.91 -2.81 30.23
C ASP A 227 7.79 -2.49 28.73
N CYS A 228 6.54 -2.41 28.26
CA CYS A 228 6.19 -2.15 26.85
C CYS A 228 5.18 -1.02 26.73
N ARG A 229 5.29 -0.24 25.65
CA ARG A 229 4.34 0.80 25.26
C ARG A 229 3.84 0.53 23.85
N LEU A 230 2.54 0.61 23.65
CA LEU A 230 1.91 0.47 22.32
C LEU A 230 1.42 1.82 21.83
N VAL A 231 1.81 2.20 20.61
CA VAL A 231 1.35 3.40 19.93
C VAL A 231 0.56 3.01 18.68
N LEU A 232 -0.69 3.48 18.58
CA LEU A 232 -1.52 3.36 17.39
C LEU A 232 -1.61 4.72 16.71
N VAL A 233 -1.08 4.81 15.50
CA VAL A 233 -1.12 6.00 14.66
C VAL A 233 -2.17 5.82 13.57
N GLY A 234 -3.05 6.79 13.42
CA GLY A 234 -4.14 6.82 12.45
C GLY A 234 -5.50 7.00 13.11
N SER A 235 -6.52 7.19 12.28
CA SER A 235 -7.91 7.36 12.69
C SER A 235 -8.82 6.40 11.90
N GLY A 236 -10.06 6.30 12.33
CA GLY A 236 -11.06 5.49 11.63
C GLY A 236 -12.31 5.24 12.43
N PRO A 237 -13.33 4.61 11.82
CA PRO A 237 -14.64 4.41 12.45
C PRO A 237 -14.58 3.59 13.74
N LEU A 238 -13.55 2.74 13.92
CA LEU A 238 -13.42 1.90 15.11
C LEU A 238 -12.65 2.55 16.27
N GLU A 239 -12.22 3.81 16.14
CA GLU A 239 -11.36 4.46 17.14
C GLU A 239 -11.97 4.45 18.56
N GLN A 240 -13.24 4.81 18.68
CA GLN A 240 -13.92 4.86 19.98
C GLN A 240 -14.11 3.45 20.58
N ASP A 241 -14.44 2.46 19.75
CA ASP A 241 -14.59 1.08 20.18
C ASP A 241 -13.25 0.50 20.67
N LEU A 242 -12.16 0.81 19.97
CA LEU A 242 -10.82 0.39 20.36
C LEU A 242 -10.35 1.06 21.66
N LYS A 243 -10.67 2.34 21.89
CA LYS A 243 -10.42 3.03 23.17
C LYS A 243 -11.19 2.39 24.31
N ARG A 244 -12.47 2.07 24.09
CA ARG A 244 -13.29 1.33 25.09
C ARG A 244 -12.71 -0.05 25.39
N LEU A 245 -12.30 -0.78 24.36
CA LEU A 245 -11.65 -2.08 24.51
C LEU A 245 -10.35 -1.97 25.31
N ALA A 246 -9.49 -1.00 25.02
CA ALA A 246 -8.25 -0.78 25.74
C ALA A 246 -8.52 -0.50 27.23
N ALA A 247 -9.52 0.32 27.54
CA ALA A 247 -9.93 0.60 28.92
C ALA A 247 -10.48 -0.67 29.64
N SER A 248 -11.33 -1.45 28.98
CA SER A 248 -11.89 -2.69 29.54
C SER A 248 -10.81 -3.77 29.81
N LEU A 249 -9.73 -3.75 29.05
CA LEU A 249 -8.55 -4.63 29.23
C LEU A 249 -7.54 -4.07 30.25
N GLY A 250 -7.81 -2.90 30.85
CA GLY A 250 -6.91 -2.27 31.83
C GLY A 250 -5.57 -1.80 31.26
N LEU A 251 -5.48 -1.50 29.95
CA LEU A 251 -4.25 -1.14 29.27
C LEU A 251 -3.85 0.32 29.55
N ARG A 252 -2.86 0.52 30.42
CA ARG A 252 -2.36 1.87 30.80
C ARG A 252 -1.34 2.44 29.84
N TYR A 253 -0.60 1.60 29.11
CA TYR A 253 0.52 1.98 28.25
C TYR A 253 0.19 1.90 26.75
N VAL A 254 -1.06 2.22 26.40
CA VAL A 254 -1.55 2.32 25.01
C VAL A 254 -1.85 3.78 24.70
N ARG A 255 -1.24 4.29 23.62
CA ARG A 255 -1.47 5.63 23.11
C ARG A 255 -2.15 5.57 21.74
N PHE A 256 -3.30 6.19 21.61
CA PHE A 256 -3.95 6.51 20.33
C PHE A 256 -3.48 7.90 19.89
N ALA A 257 -2.63 7.96 18.88
CA ALA A 257 -2.01 9.21 18.42
C ALA A 257 -2.91 9.99 17.43
N GLY A 258 -3.98 9.37 16.92
CA GLY A 258 -4.82 9.97 15.87
C GLY A 258 -4.08 10.09 14.54
N MET A 259 -4.60 10.95 13.65
CA MET A 259 -3.90 11.34 12.42
C MET A 259 -2.72 12.22 12.78
N VAL A 260 -1.57 11.92 12.20
CA VAL A 260 -0.33 12.67 12.41
C VAL A 260 0.23 13.16 11.07
N SER A 261 1.11 14.16 11.12
CA SER A 261 1.85 14.61 9.94
C SER A 261 2.84 13.53 9.46
N GLU A 262 3.30 13.61 8.22
CA GLU A 262 4.35 12.72 7.70
C GLU A 262 5.62 12.81 8.58
N GLU A 263 6.00 14.01 9.02
CA GLU A 263 7.14 14.22 9.92
C GLU A 263 6.98 13.47 11.25
N GLU A 264 5.80 13.55 11.88
CA GLU A 264 5.54 12.81 13.12
C GLU A 264 5.46 11.30 12.88
N LYS A 265 4.92 10.85 11.74
CA LYS A 265 4.94 9.45 11.34
C LYS A 265 6.37 8.91 11.25
N MET A 266 7.26 9.64 10.60
CA MET A 266 8.68 9.29 10.51
C MET A 266 9.32 9.20 11.89
N ARG A 267 9.01 10.15 12.78
CA ARG A 267 9.51 10.14 14.17
C ARG A 267 9.01 8.93 14.97
N GLN A 268 7.76 8.51 14.77
CA GLN A 268 7.25 7.27 15.39
C GLN A 268 8.00 6.03 14.88
N LEU A 269 8.31 5.97 13.58
CA LEU A 269 9.13 4.91 12.99
C LEU A 269 10.58 4.93 13.51
N GLU A 270 11.19 6.09 13.67
CA GLU A 270 12.53 6.23 14.27
C GLU A 270 12.58 5.65 15.69
N THR A 271 11.58 5.96 16.48
CA THR A 271 11.61 5.71 17.92
C THR A 271 10.98 4.39 18.36
N CYS A 272 10.32 3.64 17.46
CA CYS A 272 9.81 2.32 17.82
C CYS A 272 10.92 1.26 17.81
N ASP A 273 10.70 0.17 18.55
CA ASP A 273 11.57 -1.00 18.56
C ASP A 273 11.17 -2.01 17.50
N PHE A 274 9.87 -2.16 17.26
CA PHE A 274 9.33 -2.98 16.17
C PHE A 274 7.92 -2.54 15.78
N PHE A 275 7.55 -2.92 14.57
CA PHE A 275 6.27 -2.58 13.94
C PHE A 275 5.34 -3.80 13.91
N VAL A 276 4.03 -3.59 14.12
CA VAL A 276 3.02 -4.65 14.09
C VAL A 276 1.93 -4.32 13.09
N LEU A 277 1.68 -5.22 12.15
CA LEU A 277 0.58 -5.18 11.18
C LEU A 277 -0.35 -6.38 11.40
N PRO A 278 -1.32 -6.30 12.31
CA PRO A 278 -2.14 -7.43 12.73
C PRO A 278 -3.35 -7.69 11.83
N SER A 279 -3.27 -7.30 10.56
CA SER A 279 -4.39 -7.34 9.60
C SER A 279 -5.00 -8.74 9.52
N VAL A 280 -6.33 -8.82 9.45
CA VAL A 280 -7.09 -10.08 9.55
C VAL A 280 -7.76 -10.51 8.24
N SER A 281 -7.64 -9.70 7.18
CA SER A 281 -8.28 -9.97 5.90
C SER A 281 -7.35 -9.66 4.72
N LYS A 282 -7.53 -10.37 3.61
CA LYS A 282 -6.88 -10.14 2.32
C LYS A 282 -7.23 -8.78 1.68
N ALA A 283 -8.17 -8.01 2.26
CA ALA A 283 -8.36 -6.59 1.96
C ALA A 283 -7.08 -5.77 2.19
N GLU A 284 -6.16 -6.25 3.04
CA GLU A 284 -4.78 -5.79 3.13
C GLU A 284 -3.96 -6.42 2.00
N ALA A 285 -3.83 -5.72 0.89
CA ALA A 285 -3.21 -6.29 -0.31
C ALA A 285 -1.67 -6.37 -0.25
N PHE A 286 -1.01 -5.37 0.36
CA PHE A 286 0.46 -5.28 0.39
C PHE A 286 0.98 -4.59 1.67
N ALA A 287 0.35 -3.48 2.08
CA ALA A 287 0.71 -2.64 3.22
C ALA A 287 2.11 -1.99 3.10
N VAL A 288 2.20 -0.93 2.30
CA VAL A 288 3.46 -0.14 2.12
C VAL A 288 4.08 0.30 3.44
N VAL A 289 3.27 0.51 4.48
CA VAL A 289 3.76 0.89 5.82
C VAL A 289 4.73 -0.14 6.44
N GLN A 290 4.69 -1.41 6.03
CA GLN A 290 5.71 -2.39 6.41
C GLN A 290 7.08 -2.02 5.84
N LEU A 291 7.11 -1.60 4.57
CA LEU A 291 8.35 -1.15 3.91
C LEU A 291 8.89 0.10 4.61
N GLU A 292 8.00 1.03 5.00
CA GLU A 292 8.40 2.22 5.74
C GLU A 292 9.07 1.82 7.07
N ALA A 293 8.49 0.90 7.85
CA ALA A 293 9.12 0.40 9.07
C ALA A 293 10.45 -0.33 8.81
N MET A 294 10.50 -1.16 7.77
CA MET A 294 11.70 -1.88 7.36
C MET A 294 12.82 -0.94 6.91
N ALA A 295 12.49 0.20 6.27
CA ALA A 295 13.45 1.23 5.88
C ALA A 295 14.16 1.88 7.08
N PHE A 296 13.49 1.92 8.25
CA PHE A 296 14.09 2.34 9.53
C PHE A 296 14.79 1.18 10.27
N GLY A 297 14.98 0.04 9.62
CA GLY A 297 15.58 -1.13 10.26
C GLY A 297 14.75 -1.71 11.39
N LYS A 298 13.40 -1.57 11.33
CA LYS A 298 12.52 -2.11 12.37
C LYS A 298 11.98 -3.47 11.94
N PRO A 299 12.08 -4.50 12.82
CA PRO A 299 11.42 -5.77 12.58
C PRO A 299 9.91 -5.61 12.44
N VAL A 300 9.29 -6.44 11.62
CA VAL A 300 7.85 -6.38 11.39
C VAL A 300 7.17 -7.67 11.84
N ILE A 301 6.15 -7.57 12.67
CA ILE A 301 5.21 -8.67 12.90
C ILE A 301 4.02 -8.44 11.98
N ASN A 302 3.79 -9.36 11.05
CA ASN A 302 2.64 -9.35 10.16
C ASN A 302 1.81 -10.64 10.28
N THR A 303 0.82 -10.79 9.40
CA THR A 303 -0.08 -11.95 9.42
C THR A 303 0.00 -12.72 8.11
N ARG A 304 -0.19 -14.05 8.18
CA ARG A 304 -0.18 -14.99 7.04
C ARG A 304 -1.47 -14.86 6.23
N LEU A 305 -1.65 -13.68 5.61
CA LEU A 305 -2.78 -13.42 4.73
C LEU A 305 -2.56 -14.02 3.34
N ASN A 306 -3.66 -14.38 2.70
CA ASN A 306 -3.69 -14.74 1.28
C ASN A 306 -3.60 -13.47 0.41
N SER A 307 -2.51 -12.70 0.57
CA SER A 307 -2.25 -11.42 -0.09
C SER A 307 -0.74 -11.16 -0.23
N GLY A 308 -0.35 -9.94 -0.57
CA GLY A 308 1.07 -9.55 -0.65
C GLY A 308 1.75 -9.36 0.70
N VAL A 309 1.02 -9.24 1.81
CA VAL A 309 1.56 -8.92 3.14
C VAL A 309 2.72 -9.82 3.58
N PRO A 310 2.62 -11.17 3.56
CA PRO A 310 3.71 -12.04 4.03
C PRO A 310 4.91 -12.11 3.06
N TYR A 311 4.79 -11.53 1.86
CA TYR A 311 5.89 -11.46 0.88
C TYR A 311 6.76 -10.22 1.06
N VAL A 312 6.31 -9.22 1.80
CA VAL A 312 7.06 -7.99 2.10
C VAL A 312 8.00 -8.21 3.26
N SER A 313 7.46 -8.61 4.42
CA SER A 313 8.27 -8.98 5.58
C SER A 313 8.20 -10.49 5.77
N VAL A 314 9.36 -11.14 5.71
CA VAL A 314 9.51 -12.60 5.67
C VAL A 314 9.71 -13.16 7.07
N ASP A 315 8.93 -14.18 7.42
CA ASP A 315 9.00 -14.86 8.71
C ASP A 315 10.41 -15.42 9.00
N GLY A 316 10.91 -15.16 10.20
CA GLY A 316 12.24 -15.60 10.65
C GLY A 316 13.41 -14.89 9.99
N VAL A 317 13.18 -13.92 9.10
CA VAL A 317 14.23 -13.15 8.38
C VAL A 317 14.17 -11.67 8.73
N THR A 318 12.99 -11.05 8.56
CA THR A 318 12.79 -9.61 8.80
C THR A 318 11.78 -9.35 9.94
N GLY A 319 11.29 -10.40 10.55
CA GLY A 319 10.32 -10.35 11.63
C GLY A 319 9.58 -11.67 11.80
N ARG A 320 8.31 -11.59 12.22
CA ARG A 320 7.45 -12.77 12.44
C ARG A 320 6.14 -12.65 11.65
N THR A 321 5.68 -13.80 11.15
CA THR A 321 4.40 -13.92 10.46
C THR A 321 3.48 -14.86 11.24
N VAL A 322 2.39 -14.32 11.78
CA VAL A 322 1.45 -15.05 12.65
C VAL A 322 0.12 -15.35 11.93
N LYS A 323 -0.67 -16.25 12.48
CA LYS A 323 -2.01 -16.54 11.97
C LYS A 323 -2.94 -15.33 12.14
N PRO A 324 -3.68 -14.91 11.09
CA PRO A 324 -4.64 -13.82 11.19
C PRO A 324 -5.66 -14.06 12.31
N GLY A 325 -5.93 -13.04 13.14
CA GLY A 325 -6.86 -13.11 14.26
C GLY A 325 -6.36 -13.88 15.49
N SER A 326 -5.17 -14.48 15.45
CA SER A 326 -4.61 -15.23 16.57
C SER A 326 -3.99 -14.29 17.59
N VAL A 327 -4.78 -13.93 18.62
CA VAL A 327 -4.30 -13.16 19.80
C VAL A 327 -3.10 -13.84 20.47
N ARG A 328 -3.12 -15.18 20.56
CA ARG A 328 -2.04 -15.96 21.20
C ARG A 328 -0.72 -15.86 20.44
N GLU A 329 -0.75 -16.16 19.13
CA GLU A 329 0.48 -16.14 18.32
C GLU A 329 1.05 -14.73 18.23
N LEU A 330 0.17 -13.71 18.10
CA LEU A 330 0.59 -12.31 18.06
C LEU A 330 1.24 -11.90 19.38
N ALA A 331 0.68 -12.26 20.54
CA ALA A 331 1.29 -11.97 21.83
C ALA A 331 2.64 -12.66 21.99
N GLN A 332 2.77 -13.93 21.56
CA GLN A 332 4.05 -14.66 21.61
C GLN A 332 5.13 -14.01 20.75
N ALA A 333 4.80 -13.61 19.51
CA ALA A 333 5.74 -12.92 18.62
C ALA A 333 6.16 -11.54 19.18
N MET A 334 5.21 -10.81 19.80
CA MET A 334 5.50 -9.54 20.47
C MET A 334 6.40 -9.73 21.68
N ASP A 335 6.17 -10.75 22.51
CA ASP A 335 7.03 -11.09 23.66
C ASP A 335 8.44 -11.49 23.23
N GLU A 336 8.57 -12.30 22.18
CA GLU A 336 9.86 -12.70 21.62
C GLU A 336 10.68 -11.47 21.19
N LEU A 337 10.10 -10.58 20.37
CA LEU A 337 10.79 -9.38 19.95
C LEU A 337 11.00 -8.38 21.10
N ALA A 338 10.14 -8.33 22.11
CA ALA A 338 10.33 -7.45 23.26
C ALA A 338 11.48 -7.93 24.16
N ALA A 339 11.62 -9.23 24.33
CA ALA A 339 12.64 -9.82 25.22
C ALA A 339 14.04 -9.85 24.57
N ASP A 340 14.15 -10.07 23.28
CA ASP A 340 15.42 -10.30 22.57
C ASP A 340 15.85 -9.09 21.71
N GLY A 341 16.72 -8.25 22.28
CA GLY A 341 17.30 -7.12 21.56
C GLY A 341 18.28 -7.51 20.44
N LYS A 342 18.94 -8.69 20.53
CA LYS A 342 19.83 -9.18 19.47
C LYS A 342 19.01 -9.59 18.25
N LEU A 343 17.91 -10.32 18.47
CA LEU A 343 16.98 -10.73 17.42
C LEU A 343 16.36 -9.51 16.72
N ARG A 344 15.95 -8.47 17.48
CA ARG A 344 15.45 -7.22 16.88
C ARG A 344 16.46 -6.58 15.97
N ARG A 345 17.73 -6.52 16.36
CA ARG A 345 18.81 -5.95 15.53
C ARG A 345 19.05 -6.77 14.26
N GLU A 346 19.07 -8.08 14.38
CA GLU A 346 19.27 -9.00 13.26
C GLU A 346 18.14 -8.85 12.22
N TYR A 347 16.88 -8.98 12.65
CA TYR A 347 15.73 -8.81 11.75
C TYR A 347 15.64 -7.41 11.18
N GLY A 348 15.95 -6.40 11.98
CA GLY A 348 15.98 -5.01 11.50
C GLY A 348 17.05 -4.74 10.45
N ALA A 349 18.24 -5.30 10.62
CA ALA A 349 19.32 -5.19 9.61
C ALA A 349 18.92 -5.88 8.30
N ASN A 350 18.35 -7.08 8.37
CA ASN A 350 17.83 -7.79 7.21
C ASN A 350 16.70 -7.03 6.53
N ALA A 351 15.79 -6.42 7.31
CA ALA A 351 14.68 -5.63 6.82
C ALA A 351 15.17 -4.43 5.99
N LEU A 352 16.11 -3.64 6.54
CA LEU A 352 16.69 -2.50 5.83
C LEU A 352 17.41 -2.93 4.55
N ARG A 353 18.24 -3.98 4.60
CA ARG A 353 18.96 -4.51 3.43
C ARG A 353 17.99 -4.90 2.31
N ILE A 354 16.92 -5.64 2.64
CA ILE A 354 15.91 -6.05 1.65
C ILE A 354 15.21 -4.84 1.03
N VAL A 355 14.90 -3.80 1.81
CA VAL A 355 14.31 -2.57 1.25
C VAL A 355 15.26 -1.89 0.27
N GLN A 356 16.55 -1.78 0.61
CA GLN A 356 17.57 -1.18 -0.25
C GLN A 356 17.78 -1.96 -1.56
N GLU A 357 17.72 -3.29 -1.50
CA GLU A 357 17.96 -4.16 -2.66
C GLU A 357 16.74 -4.26 -3.59
N GLU A 358 15.49 -4.22 -3.05
CA GLU A 358 14.30 -4.64 -3.78
C GLU A 358 13.17 -3.59 -3.87
N TYR A 359 13.09 -2.66 -2.90
CA TYR A 359 11.92 -1.81 -2.71
C TYR A 359 12.23 -0.30 -2.80
N THR A 360 13.26 0.07 -3.56
CA THR A 360 13.59 1.47 -3.84
C THR A 360 12.80 1.98 -5.06
N GLN A 361 12.66 3.30 -5.15
CA GLN A 361 12.08 3.99 -6.30
C GLN A 361 12.78 3.61 -7.61
N GLU A 362 14.12 3.53 -7.58
CA GLU A 362 14.93 3.13 -8.74
C GLU A 362 14.60 1.71 -9.21
N LYS A 363 14.53 0.73 -8.30
CA LYS A 363 14.19 -0.66 -8.63
C LYS A 363 12.79 -0.79 -9.21
N MET A 364 11.83 -0.08 -8.65
CA MET A 364 10.46 -0.05 -9.16
C MET A 364 10.44 0.54 -10.58
N THR A 365 11.12 1.67 -10.81
CA THR A 365 11.24 2.32 -12.11
C THR A 365 11.90 1.40 -13.16
N GLN A 366 12.99 0.72 -12.80
CA GLN A 366 13.66 -0.24 -13.68
C GLN A 366 12.71 -1.38 -14.12
N ARG A 367 11.87 -1.88 -13.18
CA ARG A 367 10.87 -2.91 -13.49
C ARG A 367 9.80 -2.39 -14.44
N TYR A 368 9.29 -1.16 -14.26
CA TYR A 368 8.36 -0.55 -15.23
C TYR A 368 8.99 -0.41 -16.60
N ARG A 369 10.21 0.15 -16.69
CA ARG A 369 10.93 0.32 -17.97
C ARG A 369 11.09 -1.00 -18.70
N LYS A 370 11.45 -2.06 -17.98
CA LYS A 370 11.59 -3.40 -18.55
C LYS A 370 10.26 -3.91 -19.12
N VAL A 371 9.20 -3.90 -18.30
CA VAL A 371 7.88 -4.44 -18.68
C VAL A 371 7.30 -3.65 -19.86
N PHE A 372 7.32 -2.33 -19.81
CA PHE A 372 6.76 -1.49 -20.87
C PHE A 372 7.58 -1.55 -22.16
N GLY A 373 8.92 -1.60 -22.05
CA GLY A 373 9.79 -1.81 -23.19
C GLY A 373 9.55 -3.16 -23.91
N GLU A 374 9.30 -4.24 -23.14
CA GLU A 374 8.93 -5.54 -23.71
C GLU A 374 7.57 -5.51 -24.40
N LEU A 375 6.59 -4.79 -23.85
CA LEU A 375 5.26 -4.66 -24.45
C LEU A 375 5.28 -3.94 -25.80
N LEU A 376 6.06 -2.86 -25.90
CA LEU A 376 6.16 -2.07 -27.13
C LEU A 376 6.95 -2.79 -28.24
N LYS A 377 7.95 -3.61 -27.88
CA LYS A 377 8.68 -4.42 -28.85
C LYS A 377 7.86 -5.53 -29.51
N ARG A 378 6.84 -6.05 -28.83
CA ARG A 378 5.93 -7.08 -29.38
C ARG A 378 4.99 -6.55 -30.47
N SER A 379 5.06 -5.28 -30.79
CA SER A 379 4.22 -4.61 -31.80
C SER A 379 4.92 -4.44 -33.15
N LYS A 380 6.22 -4.76 -33.22
CA LYS A 380 7.01 -4.85 -34.44
C LYS A 380 7.19 -6.31 -34.85
#